data_84b36242be7ed62a8e96059037d31880
#
_entry.id   84b36242be7ed62a8e96059037d31880
#
_cell.length_a   1.000
_cell.length_b   1.000
_cell.length_c   1.000
_cell.angle_alpha   90.00
_cell.angle_beta   90.00
_cell.angle_gamma   90.00
#
_symmetry.space_group_name_H-M   'P 1'
#
loop_
_entity.id
_entity.type
_entity.pdbx_description
1 polymer ?
#
loop_
_entity_poly.entity_id
_entity_poly.type
_entity_poly.pdbx_seq_one_letter_code
_entity_poly.pdbx_strand_id
1 'polypeptide(L)'
;MEDITFRQSSPQGAQRFKKPWLLCTAALVLVLFYTTGALIFTSLKLTAKDPCMVKFDLLPPKWHMTSRKPFCVNMTSDGMLKILHSGMYLIYGQVTPVAEEYIQNRAPFIAQIVKQKDIVLQTAEGENDDFQILTLAGVHELKAGDTLYLKFNSNDHVEKKKTYWGISLMPDLSFTS
;
A
#
# COMPACT_ATOMS: atom_id res chain seq x y z
N MET A 1 72.69 46.57 51.06
CA MET A 1 72.24 46.11 49.73
C MET A 1 71.40 44.91 50.03
N GLU A 2 70.08 45.15 50.10
CA GLU A 2 69.07 44.09 50.43
C GLU A 2 68.54 43.44 49.17
N ASP A 3 68.75 42.15 49.13
CA ASP A 3 68.24 41.30 48.04
C ASP A 3 66.79 40.91 48.35
N ILE A 4 65.88 41.49 47.63
CA ILE A 4 64.44 41.17 47.72
C ILE A 4 64.13 40.00 46.83
N THR A 5 64.10 38.80 47.40
CA THR A 5 63.63 37.60 46.71
C THR A 5 62.12 37.60 46.62
N PHE A 6 61.62 37.82 45.42
CA PHE A 6 60.17 37.64 45.07
C PHE A 6 59.84 36.16 45.12
N ARG A 7 59.03 35.76 46.09
CA ARG A 7 58.38 34.45 46.15
C ARG A 7 57.21 34.42 45.21
N GLN A 8 57.41 33.76 44.12
CA GLN A 8 56.36 33.49 43.15
C GLN A 8 55.42 32.40 43.71
N SER A 9 54.24 32.78 44.17
CA SER A 9 53.18 31.86 44.58
C SER A 9 52.51 31.22 43.37
N SER A 10 52.73 29.93 43.22
CA SER A 10 52.01 29.10 42.24
C SER A 10 50.48 29.12 42.47
N PRO A 11 49.65 29.30 41.45
CA PRO A 11 48.24 29.14 41.63
C PRO A 11 47.95 27.66 41.83
N GLN A 12 47.48 27.30 43.01
CA GLN A 12 47.00 25.98 43.36
C GLN A 12 45.83 25.58 42.38
N GLY A 13 45.99 24.38 41.87
CA GLY A 13 45.13 23.76 40.91
C GLY A 13 43.64 23.84 41.25
N ALA A 14 42.88 24.24 40.27
CA ALA A 14 41.45 24.13 40.30
C ALA A 14 41.05 22.66 40.52
N GLN A 15 40.60 22.35 41.73
CA GLN A 15 39.97 21.07 42.02
C GLN A 15 38.77 20.91 41.09
N ARG A 16 38.93 20.07 40.07
CA ARG A 16 37.82 19.54 39.26
C ARG A 16 36.89 18.79 40.22
N PHE A 17 35.90 19.46 40.74
CA PHE A 17 34.75 18.81 41.32
C PHE A 17 34.08 18.03 40.18
N LYS A 18 34.47 16.79 40.06
CA LYS A 18 33.73 15.79 39.28
C LYS A 18 32.39 15.66 40.00
N LYS A 19 31.37 16.38 39.48
CA LYS A 19 30.00 16.26 39.98
C LYS A 19 29.44 14.94 39.43
N PRO A 20 29.54 13.83 40.17
CA PRO A 20 29.02 12.53 39.72
C PRO A 20 27.51 12.62 39.45
N TRP A 21 26.85 13.56 40.10
CA TRP A 21 25.44 13.84 39.93
C TRP A 21 25.08 14.31 38.51
N LEU A 22 25.90 15.14 37.87
CA LEU A 22 25.68 15.59 36.49
C LEU A 22 25.79 14.43 35.48
N LEU A 23 26.66 13.48 35.73
CA LEU A 23 26.80 12.29 34.89
C LEU A 23 25.58 11.35 35.04
N CYS A 24 25.10 11.18 36.29
CA CYS A 24 23.90 10.39 36.55
C CYS A 24 22.65 11.01 35.96
N THR A 25 22.48 12.33 36.04
CA THR A 25 21.32 13.00 35.41
C THR A 25 21.37 12.94 33.88
N ALA A 26 22.54 13.13 33.28
CA ALA A 26 22.70 12.98 31.82
C ALA A 26 22.37 11.54 31.36
N ALA A 27 22.83 10.53 32.09
CA ALA A 27 22.52 9.14 31.79
C ALA A 27 21.01 8.84 31.88
N LEU A 28 20.35 9.34 32.93
CA LEU A 28 18.90 9.18 33.10
C LEU A 28 18.12 9.84 31.97
N VAL A 29 18.50 11.04 31.54
CA VAL A 29 17.86 11.73 30.42
C VAL A 29 18.03 10.95 29.13
N LEU A 30 19.22 10.42 28.83
CA LEU A 30 19.46 9.61 27.66
C LEU A 30 18.62 8.32 27.66
N VAL A 31 18.51 7.64 28.81
CA VAL A 31 17.66 6.45 28.93
C VAL A 31 16.20 6.78 28.68
N LEU A 32 15.69 7.90 29.22
CA LEU A 32 14.32 8.34 28.98
C LEU A 32 14.07 8.68 27.50
N PHE A 33 15.00 9.35 26.83
CA PHE A 33 14.87 9.62 25.39
C PHE A 33 14.90 8.33 24.58
N TYR A 34 15.76 7.38 24.92
CA TYR A 34 15.82 6.11 24.22
C TYR A 34 14.54 5.28 24.41
N THR A 35 14.04 5.19 25.64
CA THR A 35 12.80 4.43 25.93
C THR A 35 11.57 5.07 25.31
N THR A 36 11.42 6.40 25.36
CA THR A 36 10.31 7.11 24.72
C THR A 36 10.39 7.01 23.20
N GLY A 37 11.57 7.15 22.62
CA GLY A 37 11.80 6.96 21.19
C GLY A 37 11.46 5.53 20.72
N ALA A 38 11.89 4.53 21.48
CA ALA A 38 11.58 3.13 21.19
C ALA A 38 10.06 2.84 21.29
N LEU A 39 9.38 3.40 22.30
CA LEU A 39 7.92 3.25 22.46
C LEU A 39 7.14 3.92 21.30
N ILE A 40 7.54 5.12 20.89
CA ILE A 40 6.93 5.81 19.74
C ILE A 40 7.16 4.99 18.47
N PHE A 41 8.38 4.51 18.25
CA PHE A 41 8.71 3.73 17.06
C PHE A 41 7.95 2.38 16.99
N THR A 42 7.80 1.69 18.12
CA THR A 42 6.99 0.45 18.18
C THR A 42 5.51 0.74 18.00
N SER A 43 4.98 1.83 18.57
CA SER A 43 3.59 2.24 18.38
C SER A 43 3.29 2.58 16.92
N LEU A 44 4.19 3.29 16.24
CA LEU A 44 4.07 3.60 14.81
C LEU A 44 4.11 2.34 13.94
N LYS A 45 4.93 1.35 14.27
CA LYS A 45 4.95 0.07 13.56
C LYS A 45 3.69 -0.78 13.79
N LEU A 46 3.13 -0.75 14.98
CA LEU A 46 1.92 -1.50 15.31
C LEU A 46 0.66 -0.93 14.62
N THR A 47 0.65 0.35 14.26
CA THR A 47 -0.47 1.00 13.54
C THR A 47 -0.35 0.91 12.03
N ALA A 48 0.81 0.62 11.49
CA ALA A 48 0.99 0.38 10.06
C ALA A 48 0.47 -1.04 9.73
N LYS A 49 -0.86 -1.19 9.57
CA LYS A 49 -1.40 -2.39 8.92
C LYS A 49 -0.78 -2.49 7.53
N ASP A 50 -0.26 -3.66 7.19
CA ASP A 50 0.23 -3.93 5.84
C ASP A 50 -0.84 -3.51 4.84
N PRO A 51 -0.49 -2.73 3.80
CA PRO A 51 -1.46 -2.30 2.81
C PRO A 51 -2.08 -3.54 2.15
N CYS A 52 -3.40 -3.64 2.18
CA CYS A 52 -4.07 -4.71 1.48
C CYS A 52 -4.14 -4.38 -0.01
N MET A 53 -3.21 -4.93 -0.77
CA MET A 53 -3.16 -4.81 -2.22
C MET A 53 -3.14 -6.20 -2.85
N VAL A 54 -3.99 -6.40 -3.83
CA VAL A 54 -4.15 -7.69 -4.52
C VAL A 54 -4.14 -7.48 -6.02
N LYS A 55 -3.38 -8.30 -6.72
CA LYS A 55 -3.35 -8.37 -8.18
C LYS A 55 -3.80 -9.75 -8.64
N PHE A 56 -4.57 -9.78 -9.70
CA PHE A 56 -5.05 -10.98 -10.37
C PHE A 56 -4.52 -10.99 -11.79
N ASP A 57 -3.85 -12.06 -12.15
CA ASP A 57 -3.40 -12.33 -13.51
C ASP A 57 -4.31 -13.40 -14.14
N LEU A 58 -4.64 -13.23 -15.41
CA LEU A 58 -5.42 -14.19 -16.16
C LEU A 58 -4.52 -15.32 -16.64
N LEU A 59 -4.45 -16.40 -15.88
CA LEU A 59 -3.79 -17.65 -16.28
C LEU A 59 -4.87 -18.67 -16.61
N PRO A 60 -4.94 -19.18 -17.86
CA PRO A 60 -5.96 -20.12 -18.25
C PRO A 60 -6.00 -21.37 -17.36
N PRO A 61 -7.16 -21.85 -16.95
CA PRO A 61 -8.50 -21.35 -17.32
C PRO A 61 -9.11 -20.33 -16.36
N LYS A 62 -8.38 -19.86 -15.32
CA LYS A 62 -8.94 -19.04 -14.24
C LYS A 62 -8.05 -17.85 -13.87
N TRP A 63 -8.64 -16.91 -13.18
CA TRP A 63 -7.93 -15.85 -12.50
C TRP A 63 -7.09 -16.39 -11.33
N HIS A 64 -5.85 -15.98 -11.26
CA HIS A 64 -4.93 -16.33 -10.16
C HIS A 64 -4.55 -15.09 -9.38
N MET A 65 -4.69 -15.17 -8.07
CA MET A 65 -4.26 -14.13 -7.16
C MET A 65 -2.75 -14.23 -6.94
N THR A 66 -2.02 -13.18 -7.29
CA THR A 66 -0.55 -13.15 -7.17
C THR A 66 -0.08 -12.75 -5.78
N SER A 67 -0.94 -12.09 -5.00
CA SER A 67 -0.63 -11.62 -3.64
C SER A 67 -0.75 -12.74 -2.61
N ARG A 68 0.22 -12.80 -1.67
CA ARG A 68 0.17 -13.75 -0.56
C ARG A 68 -0.90 -13.34 0.45
N LYS A 69 -1.99 -14.13 0.54
CA LYS A 69 -3.06 -14.08 1.57
C LYS A 69 -3.39 -12.66 2.07
N PRO A 70 -3.95 -11.81 1.25
CA PRO A 70 -4.37 -10.49 1.69
C PRO A 70 -5.49 -10.64 2.74
N PHE A 71 -5.43 -9.86 3.81
CA PHE A 71 -6.43 -9.95 4.89
C PHE A 71 -7.79 -9.35 4.50
N CYS A 72 -7.85 -8.48 3.48
CA CYS A 72 -9.06 -7.73 3.12
C CYS A 72 -9.95 -8.40 2.08
N VAL A 73 -9.45 -9.44 1.41
CA VAL A 73 -10.18 -10.15 0.34
C VAL A 73 -9.89 -11.65 0.35
N ASN A 74 -10.76 -12.41 -0.30
CA ASN A 74 -10.57 -13.83 -0.54
C ASN A 74 -11.12 -14.21 -1.92
N MET A 75 -10.58 -15.27 -2.53
CA MET A 75 -11.15 -15.86 -3.75
C MET A 75 -12.25 -16.85 -3.39
N THR A 76 -13.38 -16.76 -4.08
CA THR A 76 -14.43 -17.78 -4.01
C THR A 76 -14.09 -18.99 -4.89
N SER A 77 -14.77 -20.11 -4.68
CA SER A 77 -14.66 -21.32 -5.52
C SER A 77 -14.93 -21.04 -7.00
N ASP A 78 -15.78 -20.06 -7.27
CA ASP A 78 -16.22 -19.68 -8.62
C ASP A 78 -15.27 -18.68 -9.30
N GLY A 79 -14.14 -18.35 -8.63
CA GLY A 79 -13.15 -17.43 -9.15
C GLY A 79 -13.50 -15.95 -9.02
N MET A 80 -14.52 -15.61 -8.23
CA MET A 80 -14.84 -14.22 -7.89
C MET A 80 -14.05 -13.75 -6.68
N LEU A 81 -13.84 -12.46 -6.58
CA LEU A 81 -13.20 -11.82 -5.43
C LEU A 81 -14.25 -11.46 -4.38
N LYS A 82 -14.11 -11.98 -3.18
CA LYS A 82 -14.96 -11.63 -2.03
C LYS A 82 -14.27 -10.62 -1.13
N ILE A 83 -14.94 -9.52 -0.84
CA ILE A 83 -14.48 -8.50 0.11
C ILE A 83 -14.69 -8.98 1.53
N LEU A 84 -13.66 -8.90 2.36
CA LEU A 84 -13.69 -9.30 3.78
C LEU A 84 -13.84 -8.11 4.73
N HIS A 85 -13.35 -6.93 4.33
CA HIS A 85 -13.40 -5.70 5.13
C HIS A 85 -14.07 -4.58 4.34
N SER A 86 -15.03 -3.90 4.97
CA SER A 86 -15.66 -2.72 4.36
C SER A 86 -14.67 -1.56 4.30
N GLY A 87 -14.73 -0.72 3.25
CA GLY A 87 -13.88 0.45 3.09
C GLY A 87 -13.87 1.00 1.67
N MET A 88 -13.03 2.01 1.47
CA MET A 88 -12.78 2.58 0.16
C MET A 88 -11.70 1.77 -0.55
N TYR A 89 -11.98 1.33 -1.75
CA TYR A 89 -11.07 0.51 -2.54
C TYR A 89 -10.75 1.19 -3.86
N LEU A 90 -9.45 1.29 -4.16
CA LEU A 90 -8.98 1.56 -5.51
C LEU A 90 -9.05 0.25 -6.29
N ILE A 91 -9.85 0.22 -7.35
CA ILE A 91 -9.89 -0.88 -8.32
C ILE A 91 -9.11 -0.41 -9.54
N TYR A 92 -8.22 -1.23 -10.04
CA TYR A 92 -7.40 -0.92 -11.21
C TYR A 92 -7.23 -2.15 -12.09
N GLY A 93 -7.01 -1.94 -13.37
CA GLY A 93 -6.80 -3.03 -14.30
C GLY A 93 -6.34 -2.57 -15.67
N GLN A 94 -5.78 -3.51 -16.38
CA GLN A 94 -5.39 -3.37 -17.78
C GLN A 94 -5.90 -4.58 -18.54
N VAL A 95 -6.57 -4.31 -19.65
CA VAL A 95 -7.07 -5.34 -20.55
C VAL A 95 -6.50 -5.09 -21.93
N THR A 96 -5.89 -6.11 -22.50
CA THR A 96 -5.32 -6.05 -23.84
C THR A 96 -6.12 -6.96 -24.76
N PRO A 97 -6.93 -6.43 -25.67
CA PRO A 97 -7.63 -7.21 -26.69
C PRO A 97 -6.64 -7.88 -27.65
N VAL A 98 -7.02 -9.03 -28.23
CA VAL A 98 -6.26 -9.70 -29.30
C VAL A 98 -6.66 -9.13 -30.65
N ALA A 99 -5.66 -8.66 -31.40
CA ALA A 99 -5.83 -7.92 -32.64
C ALA A 99 -6.57 -8.66 -33.75
N GLU A 100 -6.22 -9.93 -33.98
CA GLU A 100 -6.59 -10.63 -35.20
C GLU A 100 -8.09 -11.00 -35.28
N GLU A 101 -8.75 -11.20 -34.16
CA GLU A 101 -10.17 -11.59 -34.12
C GLU A 101 -11.13 -10.42 -34.02
N TYR A 102 -10.60 -9.24 -33.62
CA TYR A 102 -11.42 -8.06 -33.41
C TYR A 102 -11.89 -7.38 -34.69
N ILE A 103 -11.10 -7.49 -35.75
CA ILE A 103 -11.38 -6.86 -37.05
C ILE A 103 -12.62 -7.45 -37.74
N GLN A 104 -12.98 -8.69 -37.41
CA GLN A 104 -14.13 -9.37 -38.04
C GLN A 104 -15.47 -9.02 -37.40
N ASN A 105 -15.49 -8.66 -36.12
CA ASN A 105 -16.69 -8.29 -35.39
C ASN A 105 -16.69 -6.78 -35.10
N ARG A 106 -17.44 -6.01 -35.83
CA ARG A 106 -17.52 -4.52 -35.73
C ARG A 106 -18.07 -3.97 -34.40
N ALA A 107 -18.22 -4.78 -33.38
CA ALA A 107 -18.67 -4.35 -32.07
C ALA A 107 -17.47 -3.94 -31.19
N PRO A 108 -17.56 -2.87 -30.40
CA PRO A 108 -16.47 -2.45 -29.51
C PRO A 108 -16.18 -3.52 -28.46
N PHE A 109 -14.90 -3.66 -28.10
CA PHE A 109 -14.53 -4.54 -27.00
C PHE A 109 -14.84 -3.85 -25.67
N ILE A 110 -15.55 -4.54 -24.79
CA ILE A 110 -16.00 -4.00 -23.51
C ILE A 110 -15.43 -4.86 -22.37
N ALA A 111 -14.76 -4.21 -21.45
CA ALA A 111 -14.31 -4.78 -20.17
C ALA A 111 -15.01 -4.07 -19.01
N GLN A 112 -15.56 -4.85 -18.08
CA GLN A 112 -16.34 -4.32 -16.97
C GLN A 112 -15.91 -4.95 -15.65
N ILE A 113 -15.70 -4.13 -14.62
CA ILE A 113 -15.70 -4.62 -13.23
C ILE A 113 -17.14 -4.63 -12.74
N VAL A 114 -17.59 -5.80 -12.35
CA VAL A 114 -18.96 -6.03 -11.92
C VAL A 114 -18.98 -6.49 -10.48
N LYS A 115 -19.86 -5.87 -9.71
CA LYS A 115 -20.20 -6.28 -8.34
C LYS A 115 -21.41 -7.23 -8.41
N GLN A 116 -21.59 -8.08 -7.39
CA GLN A 116 -22.74 -8.98 -7.25
C GLN A 116 -24.06 -8.35 -7.72
N LYS A 117 -24.95 -9.16 -8.27
CA LYS A 117 -26.22 -8.74 -8.88
C LYS A 117 -26.04 -7.86 -10.12
N ASP A 118 -24.95 -8.08 -10.87
CA ASP A 118 -24.65 -7.40 -12.15
C ASP A 118 -24.56 -5.86 -12.05
N ILE A 119 -24.20 -5.33 -10.90
CA ILE A 119 -23.93 -3.90 -10.73
C ILE A 119 -22.56 -3.58 -11.34
N VAL A 120 -22.57 -2.84 -12.44
CA VAL A 120 -21.34 -2.40 -13.10
C VAL A 120 -20.72 -1.24 -12.30
N LEU A 121 -19.50 -1.43 -11.83
CA LEU A 121 -18.75 -0.40 -11.13
C LEU A 121 -17.89 0.44 -12.08
N GLN A 122 -17.30 -0.22 -13.09
CA GLN A 122 -16.44 0.42 -14.09
C GLN A 122 -16.62 -0.24 -15.43
N THR A 123 -16.48 0.56 -16.49
CA THR A 123 -16.46 0.09 -17.88
C THR A 123 -15.29 0.73 -18.59
N ALA A 124 -14.56 -0.06 -19.35
CA ALA A 124 -13.62 0.41 -20.36
C ALA A 124 -14.05 -0.16 -21.72
N GLU A 125 -14.09 0.70 -22.71
CA GLU A 125 -14.52 0.39 -24.08
C GLU A 125 -13.40 0.76 -25.05
N GLY A 126 -13.06 -0.16 -25.96
CA GLY A 126 -12.09 0.07 -27.01
C GLY A 126 -12.76 0.26 -28.35
N GLU A 127 -12.35 1.29 -29.08
CA GLU A 127 -12.81 1.51 -30.45
C GLU A 127 -12.19 0.48 -31.41
N ASN A 128 -12.91 0.17 -32.50
CA ASN A 128 -12.57 -0.93 -33.37
C ASN A 128 -11.31 -0.78 -34.20
N ASP A 129 -10.75 0.43 -34.31
CA ASP A 129 -9.67 0.74 -35.23
C ASP A 129 -8.28 0.81 -34.58
N ASP A 130 -8.22 0.87 -33.24
CA ASP A 130 -6.97 0.96 -32.49
C ASP A 130 -6.83 -0.16 -31.48
N PHE A 131 -5.72 -0.90 -31.53
CA PHE A 131 -5.31 -1.91 -30.53
C PHE A 131 -5.00 -1.26 -29.18
N GLN A 132 -5.97 -0.55 -28.63
CA GLN A 132 -5.78 0.17 -27.38
C GLN A 132 -5.81 -0.78 -26.20
N ILE A 133 -4.80 -0.61 -25.35
CA ILE A 133 -4.82 -1.19 -24.02
C ILE A 133 -5.91 -0.47 -23.23
N LEU A 134 -6.93 -1.20 -22.81
CA LEU A 134 -8.00 -0.66 -21.99
C LEU A 134 -7.55 -0.56 -20.53
N THR A 135 -7.72 0.61 -19.94
CA THR A 135 -7.40 0.83 -18.53
C THR A 135 -8.68 1.01 -17.72
N LEU A 136 -8.78 0.25 -16.64
CA LEU A 136 -9.80 0.38 -15.62
C LEU A 136 -9.16 1.03 -14.38
N ALA A 137 -9.72 2.14 -13.87
CA ALA A 137 -9.27 2.74 -12.64
C ALA A 137 -10.39 3.53 -11.97
N GLY A 138 -10.66 3.26 -10.69
CA GLY A 138 -11.67 3.99 -9.94
C GLY A 138 -11.68 3.62 -8.46
N VAL A 139 -12.24 4.52 -7.67
CA VAL A 139 -12.38 4.34 -6.22
C VAL A 139 -13.84 4.08 -5.89
N HIS A 140 -14.09 3.01 -5.16
CA HIS A 140 -15.45 2.55 -4.81
C HIS A 140 -15.53 2.15 -3.33
N GLU A 141 -16.64 2.49 -2.72
CA GLU A 141 -16.99 1.95 -1.42
C GLU A 141 -17.50 0.52 -1.56
N LEU A 142 -16.81 -0.42 -0.91
CA LEU A 142 -17.17 -1.82 -0.90
C LEU A 142 -17.44 -2.27 0.54
N LYS A 143 -18.42 -3.15 0.68
CA LYS A 143 -18.81 -3.72 1.98
C LYS A 143 -18.31 -5.14 2.12
N ALA A 144 -18.02 -5.55 3.35
CA ALA A 144 -17.72 -6.94 3.64
C ALA A 144 -18.85 -7.84 3.15
N GLY A 145 -18.49 -8.89 2.39
CA GLY A 145 -19.44 -9.78 1.72
C GLY A 145 -19.71 -9.46 0.26
N ASP A 146 -19.37 -8.26 -0.23
CA ASP A 146 -19.46 -7.95 -1.65
C ASP A 146 -18.57 -8.89 -2.47
N THR A 147 -19.02 -9.27 -3.67
CA THR A 147 -18.22 -10.05 -4.60
C THR A 147 -18.01 -9.27 -5.90
N LEU A 148 -16.79 -9.37 -6.45
CA LEU A 148 -16.38 -8.68 -7.66
C LEU A 148 -15.84 -9.67 -8.69
N TYR A 149 -16.02 -9.36 -9.96
CA TYR A 149 -15.41 -10.08 -11.07
C TYR A 149 -15.19 -9.17 -12.27
N LEU A 150 -14.22 -9.51 -13.10
CA LEU A 150 -13.99 -8.85 -14.38
C LEU A 150 -14.74 -9.62 -15.46
N LYS A 151 -15.59 -8.90 -16.22
CA LYS A 151 -16.42 -9.40 -17.30
C LYS A 151 -15.98 -8.79 -18.62
N PHE A 152 -15.98 -9.59 -19.67
CA PHE A 152 -15.78 -9.16 -21.04
C PHE A 152 -17.01 -9.47 -21.88
N ASN A 153 -17.25 -8.68 -22.92
CA ASN A 153 -18.25 -9.03 -23.91
C ASN A 153 -17.79 -10.19 -24.82
N SER A 154 -16.46 -10.44 -24.91
CA SER A 154 -15.87 -11.58 -25.60
C SER A 154 -14.64 -12.09 -24.83
N ASN A 155 -14.76 -13.26 -24.22
CA ASN A 155 -13.72 -13.84 -23.34
C ASN A 155 -12.50 -14.41 -24.10
N ASP A 156 -12.70 -14.79 -25.37
CA ASP A 156 -11.67 -15.47 -26.17
C ASP A 156 -10.68 -14.47 -26.81
N HIS A 157 -11.04 -13.20 -26.82
CA HIS A 157 -10.32 -12.15 -27.53
C HIS A 157 -9.43 -11.30 -26.61
N VAL A 158 -8.88 -11.88 -25.56
CA VAL A 158 -8.04 -11.17 -24.59
C VAL A 158 -6.65 -11.75 -24.53
N GLU A 159 -5.62 -10.90 -24.66
CA GLU A 159 -4.23 -11.32 -24.45
C GLU A 159 -3.96 -11.59 -22.97
N LYS A 160 -4.00 -12.86 -22.60
CA LYS A 160 -3.99 -13.33 -21.20
C LYS A 160 -2.76 -12.88 -20.41
N LYS A 161 -1.59 -12.83 -21.05
CA LYS A 161 -0.32 -12.43 -20.38
C LYS A 161 -0.22 -10.93 -20.11
N LYS A 162 -1.00 -10.11 -20.80
CA LYS A 162 -0.99 -8.65 -20.67
C LYS A 162 -2.25 -8.11 -20.00
N THR A 163 -3.17 -9.00 -19.61
CA THR A 163 -4.41 -8.63 -18.94
C THR A 163 -4.32 -8.97 -17.46
N TYR A 164 -4.57 -7.96 -16.64
CA TYR A 164 -4.62 -8.08 -15.20
C TYR A 164 -5.60 -7.07 -14.60
N TRP A 165 -6.02 -7.32 -13.39
CA TRP A 165 -6.72 -6.35 -12.57
C TRP A 165 -6.34 -6.52 -11.10
N GLY A 166 -6.69 -5.54 -10.30
CA GLY A 166 -6.35 -5.56 -8.90
C GLY A 166 -7.20 -4.62 -8.07
N ILE A 167 -7.02 -4.74 -6.77
CA ILE A 167 -7.74 -3.96 -5.78
C ILE A 167 -6.81 -3.60 -4.63
N SER A 168 -6.93 -2.39 -4.12
CA SER A 168 -6.20 -1.92 -2.97
C SER A 168 -7.15 -1.25 -1.98
N LEU A 169 -7.15 -1.72 -0.74
CA LEU A 169 -7.86 -1.04 0.34
C LEU A 169 -7.13 0.26 0.64
N MET A 170 -7.82 1.37 0.51
CA MET A 170 -7.28 2.69 0.85
C MET A 170 -7.23 2.85 2.37
N PRO A 171 -6.18 3.46 2.92
CA PRO A 171 -6.16 3.79 4.33
C PRO A 171 -7.30 4.77 4.65
N ASP A 172 -7.91 4.62 5.82
CA ASP A 172 -8.86 5.59 6.32
C ASP A 172 -8.14 6.93 6.49
N LEU A 173 -8.36 7.82 5.53
CA LEU A 173 -7.91 9.21 5.62
C LEU A 173 -8.89 9.93 6.56
N SER A 174 -8.81 9.66 7.85
CA SER A 174 -9.42 10.52 8.85
C SER A 174 -8.61 11.81 8.87
N PHE A 175 -9.02 12.78 8.05
CA PHE A 175 -8.58 14.15 8.24
C PHE A 175 -9.16 14.60 9.58
N THR A 176 -8.35 14.56 10.62
CA THR A 176 -8.68 15.28 11.86
C THR A 176 -8.67 16.76 11.52
N SER A 177 -9.87 17.30 11.33
CA SER A 177 -10.12 18.76 11.25
C SER A 177 -9.96 19.39 12.63
#